data_3055be9aee7c4ae18b30a7c23b0be145
#
_entry.id   3055be9aee7c4ae18b30a7c23b0be145
#
_cell.length_a   1.000
_cell.length_b   1.000
_cell.length_c   1.000
_cell.angle_alpha   90.00
_cell.angle_beta   90.00
_cell.angle_gamma   90.00
#
_symmetry.space_group_name_H-M   'P 1'
#
loop_
_entity.id
_entity.type
_entity.pdbx_description
1 polymer ?
#
loop_
_entity_poly.entity_id
_entity_poly.type
_entity_poly.pdbx_seq_one_letter_code
_entity_poly.pdbx_strand_id
1 'polypeptide(L)'
;MCGVALGDKKQGGENVAAKMYKILTLFSVGAICYGFMEILNRGYSHITMGVLGGASMLVIHIMNGERRRGVSLLSVLAVSAAFITAIEFLAGEYLNRYLGMGIWSYEEVPLNFDGQICLPFAFVWFGLSYIGVLADNFIRRHIFKEYPVIVSRKKEKIPATVG
;
A
#
# COMPACT_ATOMS: atom_id res chain seq x y z
N MET A 1 0.50 40.04 30.59
CA MET A 1 -0.41 38.93 30.26
C MET A 1 -0.95 39.15 28.85
N CYS A 2 -0.39 38.54 27.86
CA CYS A 2 -1.02 38.21 26.56
C CYS A 2 0.10 37.71 25.62
N GLY A 3 0.28 36.42 25.50
CA GLY A 3 1.35 35.86 24.67
C GLY A 3 1.25 34.34 24.51
N VAL A 4 0.02 33.78 24.42
CA VAL A 4 -0.17 32.35 24.21
C VAL A 4 -1.41 32.13 23.33
N ALA A 5 -1.32 32.38 22.05
CA ALA A 5 -2.38 31.95 21.12
C ALA A 5 -1.99 31.86 19.64
N LEU A 6 -0.73 32.10 19.26
CA LEU A 6 -0.33 32.09 17.83
C LEU A 6 0.49 30.87 17.42
N GLY A 7 0.91 29.99 18.35
CA GLY A 7 1.72 28.81 18.05
C GLY A 7 0.95 27.60 17.55
N ASP A 8 -0.29 27.46 17.96
CA ASP A 8 -1.05 26.20 17.77
C ASP A 8 -1.65 26.03 16.35
N LYS A 9 -2.04 27.14 15.71
CA LYS A 9 -2.59 27.08 14.34
C LYS A 9 -1.54 26.76 13.26
N LYS A 10 -0.27 27.12 13.47
CA LYS A 10 0.80 26.87 12.50
C LYS A 10 1.25 25.41 12.50
N GLN A 11 1.23 24.79 13.67
CA GLN A 11 1.61 23.38 13.84
C GLN A 11 0.57 22.41 13.23
N GLY A 12 -0.72 22.74 13.32
CA GLY A 12 -1.78 21.96 12.70
C GLY A 12 -1.74 21.96 11.16
N GLY A 13 -1.42 23.10 10.55
CA GLY A 13 -1.31 23.24 9.09
C GLY A 13 -0.09 22.51 8.51
N GLU A 14 1.03 22.54 9.18
CA GLU A 14 2.24 21.83 8.78
C GLU A 14 2.03 20.29 8.82
N ASN A 15 1.33 19.79 9.82
CA ASN A 15 1.01 18.36 9.93
C ASN A 15 0.07 17.87 8.81
N VAL A 16 -0.89 18.68 8.38
CA VAL A 16 -1.81 18.32 7.29
C VAL A 16 -1.08 18.32 5.95
N ALA A 17 -0.30 19.35 5.65
CA ALA A 17 0.47 19.43 4.41
C ALA A 17 1.49 18.27 4.30
N ALA A 18 2.19 17.96 5.39
CA ALA A 18 3.12 16.82 5.42
C ALA A 18 2.41 15.48 5.19
N LYS A 19 1.23 15.29 5.78
CA LYS A 19 0.40 14.09 5.52
C LYS A 19 -0.02 13.99 4.05
N MET A 20 -0.51 15.09 3.47
CA MET A 20 -0.91 15.13 2.06
C MET A 20 0.27 14.82 1.15
N TYR A 21 1.42 15.44 1.38
CA TYR A 21 2.65 15.16 0.62
C TYR A 21 3.02 13.67 0.69
N LYS A 22 2.94 13.06 1.87
CA LYS A 22 3.23 11.64 2.06
C LYS A 22 2.26 10.74 1.27
N ILE A 23 0.96 11.00 1.36
CA ILE A 23 -0.07 10.25 0.63
C ILE A 23 0.16 10.37 -0.87
N LEU A 24 0.37 11.58 -1.39
CA LEU A 24 0.60 11.82 -2.81
C LEU A 24 1.87 11.13 -3.30
N THR A 25 2.96 11.19 -2.55
CA THR A 25 4.22 10.52 -2.91
C THR A 25 4.03 9.00 -3.00
N LEU A 26 3.42 8.39 -1.99
CA LEU A 26 3.19 6.94 -1.97
C LEU A 26 2.24 6.50 -3.08
N PHE A 27 1.16 7.24 -3.29
CA PHE A 27 0.22 6.99 -4.38
C PHE A 27 0.92 7.07 -5.74
N SER A 28 1.69 8.13 -5.99
CA SER A 28 2.42 8.30 -7.25
C SER A 28 3.44 7.18 -7.49
N VAL A 29 4.18 6.77 -6.46
CA VAL A 29 5.12 5.65 -6.57
C VAL A 29 4.39 4.36 -6.94
N GLY A 30 3.29 4.04 -6.26
CA GLY A 30 2.49 2.86 -6.59
C GLY A 30 1.91 2.90 -8.00
N ALA A 31 1.37 4.06 -8.41
CA ALA A 31 0.80 4.27 -9.73
C ALA A 31 1.84 4.09 -10.85
N ILE A 32 3.02 4.69 -10.70
CA ILE A 32 4.11 4.61 -11.67
C ILE A 32 4.64 3.18 -11.74
N CYS A 33 4.90 2.54 -10.60
CA CYS A 33 5.40 1.16 -10.58
C CYS A 33 4.43 0.18 -11.24
N TYR A 34 3.13 0.30 -10.94
CA TYR A 34 2.13 -0.57 -11.53
C TYR A 34 2.01 -0.33 -13.04
N GLY A 35 1.87 0.92 -13.48
CA GLY A 35 1.79 1.26 -14.90
C GLY A 35 3.04 0.82 -15.67
N PHE A 36 4.22 0.93 -15.08
CA PHE A 36 5.46 0.46 -15.68
C PHE A 36 5.48 -1.07 -15.85
N MET A 37 5.04 -1.82 -14.83
CA MET A 37 4.91 -3.27 -14.94
C MET A 37 3.95 -3.70 -16.06
N GLU A 38 2.83 -3.00 -16.23
CA GLU A 38 1.89 -3.27 -17.31
C GLU A 38 2.52 -3.00 -18.69
N ILE A 39 3.22 -1.87 -18.85
CA ILE A 39 3.90 -1.54 -20.10
C ILE A 39 4.93 -2.62 -20.46
N LEU A 40 5.69 -3.12 -19.47
CA LEU A 40 6.65 -4.22 -19.68
C LEU A 40 5.97 -5.54 -20.08
N ASN A 41 4.78 -5.80 -19.57
CA ASN A 41 4.06 -7.05 -19.82
C ASN A 41 3.24 -7.03 -21.13
N ARG A 42 2.56 -5.93 -21.41
CA ARG A 42 1.61 -5.82 -22.55
C ARG A 42 1.92 -4.69 -23.53
N GLY A 43 2.96 -3.89 -23.29
CA GLY A 43 3.34 -2.77 -24.14
C GLY A 43 2.52 -1.48 -23.92
N TYR A 44 1.45 -1.52 -23.15
CA TYR A 44 0.62 -0.37 -22.80
C TYR A 44 0.06 -0.48 -21.39
N SER A 45 -0.40 0.65 -20.83
CA SER A 45 -1.11 0.70 -19.55
C SER A 45 -2.31 1.64 -19.65
N HIS A 46 -3.33 1.39 -18.85
CA HIS A 46 -4.49 2.25 -18.73
C HIS A 46 -4.41 3.06 -17.42
N ILE A 47 -4.91 4.29 -17.44
CA ILE A 47 -4.86 5.20 -16.29
C ILE A 47 -5.45 4.59 -15.01
N THR A 48 -6.50 3.77 -15.16
CA THR A 48 -7.15 3.10 -14.03
C THR A 48 -6.22 2.14 -13.31
N MET A 49 -5.29 1.49 -14.03
CA MET A 49 -4.31 0.60 -13.43
C MET A 49 -3.29 1.36 -12.57
N GLY A 50 -2.93 2.57 -13.01
CA GLY A 50 -2.16 3.49 -12.16
C GLY A 50 -2.92 3.85 -10.87
N VAL A 51 -4.22 4.11 -10.96
CA VAL A 51 -5.05 4.40 -9.78
C VAL A 51 -5.10 3.18 -8.84
N LEU A 52 -5.28 1.97 -9.38
CA LEU A 52 -5.25 0.74 -8.57
C LEU A 52 -3.89 0.52 -7.92
N GLY A 53 -2.80 0.75 -8.63
CA GLY A 53 -1.45 0.65 -8.10
C GLY A 53 -1.17 1.66 -6.98
N GLY A 54 -1.62 2.91 -7.17
CA GLY A 54 -1.54 3.96 -6.15
C GLY A 54 -2.33 3.61 -4.88
N ALA A 55 -3.58 3.15 -5.04
CA ALA A 55 -4.42 2.71 -3.93
C ALA A 55 -3.80 1.51 -3.18
N SER A 56 -3.26 0.53 -3.93
CA SER A 56 -2.56 -0.62 -3.38
C SER A 56 -1.37 -0.22 -2.50
N MET A 57 -0.54 0.72 -2.98
CA MET A 57 0.60 1.22 -2.22
C MET A 57 0.19 1.92 -0.92
N LEU A 58 -0.92 2.67 -0.94
CA LEU A 58 -1.46 3.30 0.27
C LEU A 58 -1.92 2.26 1.30
N VAL A 59 -2.59 1.21 0.86
CA VAL A 59 -3.01 0.12 1.76
C VAL A 59 -1.80 -0.61 2.34
N ILE A 60 -0.79 -0.92 1.52
CA ILE A 60 0.46 -1.52 2.01
C ILE A 60 1.12 -0.61 3.06
N HIS A 61 1.14 0.71 2.83
CA HIS A 61 1.68 1.68 3.78
C HIS A 61 0.94 1.66 5.12
N ILE A 62 -0.40 1.64 5.09
CA ILE A 62 -1.23 1.57 6.30
C ILE A 62 -0.98 0.26 7.04
N MET A 63 -1.04 -0.87 6.33
CA MET A 63 -0.83 -2.20 6.91
C MET A 63 0.60 -2.37 7.46
N ASN A 64 1.61 -1.87 6.75
CA ASN A 64 2.98 -1.87 7.26
C ASN A 64 3.13 -1.02 8.53
N GLY A 65 2.34 0.05 8.67
CA GLY A 65 2.26 0.85 9.90
C GLY A 65 1.77 0.04 11.11
N GLU A 66 0.85 -0.90 10.93
CA GLU A 66 0.31 -1.78 11.98
C GLU A 66 1.36 -2.75 12.55
N ARG A 67 2.44 -3.01 11.83
CA ARG A 67 3.58 -3.80 12.34
C ARG A 67 4.21 -3.18 13.60
N ARG A 68 4.14 -1.87 13.76
CA ARG A 68 4.56 -1.19 15.01
C ARG A 68 3.71 -1.61 16.21
N ARG A 69 2.47 -2.04 15.95
CA ARG A 69 1.51 -2.54 16.94
C ARG A 69 1.61 -4.05 17.16
N GLY A 70 2.56 -4.72 16.50
CA GLY A 70 2.81 -6.15 16.68
C GLY A 70 2.16 -7.07 15.65
N VAL A 71 1.53 -6.52 14.61
CA VAL A 71 0.99 -7.32 13.49
C VAL A 71 2.13 -8.01 12.74
N SER A 72 1.97 -9.30 12.44
CA SER A 72 2.99 -10.08 11.73
C SER A 72 3.15 -9.61 10.29
N LEU A 73 4.35 -9.79 9.72
CA LEU A 73 4.59 -9.49 8.30
C LEU A 73 3.65 -10.32 7.40
N LEU A 74 3.48 -11.59 7.71
CA LEU A 74 2.62 -12.49 6.94
C LEU A 74 1.17 -11.97 6.88
N SER A 75 0.63 -11.50 8.01
CA SER A 75 -0.71 -10.89 8.05
C SER A 75 -0.78 -9.62 7.21
N VAL A 76 0.25 -8.78 7.24
CA VAL A 76 0.31 -7.57 6.41
C VAL A 76 0.25 -7.93 4.93
N LEU A 77 1.05 -8.92 4.50
CA LEU A 77 1.08 -9.35 3.10
C LEU A 77 -0.26 -9.96 2.68
N ALA A 78 -0.84 -10.83 3.51
CA ALA A 78 -2.11 -11.49 3.22
C ALA A 78 -3.27 -10.47 3.10
N VAL A 79 -3.37 -9.53 4.03
CA VAL A 79 -4.41 -8.48 3.99
C VAL A 79 -4.22 -7.55 2.80
N SER A 80 -2.97 -7.17 2.49
CA SER A 80 -2.67 -6.33 1.33
C SER A 80 -3.03 -7.04 0.02
N ALA A 81 -2.64 -8.30 -0.15
CA ALA A 81 -2.98 -9.09 -1.33
C ALA A 81 -4.49 -9.28 -1.49
N ALA A 82 -5.19 -9.61 -0.40
CA ALA A 82 -6.66 -9.73 -0.41
C ALA A 82 -7.34 -8.42 -0.81
N PHE A 83 -6.86 -7.29 -0.29
CA PHE A 83 -7.38 -5.97 -0.67
C PHE A 83 -7.14 -5.68 -2.16
N ILE A 84 -5.91 -5.92 -2.66
CA ILE A 84 -5.57 -5.69 -4.07
C ILE A 84 -6.47 -6.55 -4.97
N THR A 85 -6.62 -7.83 -4.67
CA THR A 85 -7.51 -8.73 -5.42
C THR A 85 -8.96 -8.25 -5.38
N ALA A 86 -9.43 -7.76 -4.24
CA ALA A 86 -10.80 -7.24 -4.10
C ALA A 86 -11.04 -5.98 -4.93
N ILE A 87 -10.13 -5.00 -4.90
CA ILE A 87 -10.28 -3.78 -5.72
C ILE A 87 -10.11 -4.08 -7.21
N GLU A 88 -9.25 -5.03 -7.58
CA GLU A 88 -9.10 -5.50 -8.96
C GLU A 88 -10.40 -6.13 -9.46
N PHE A 89 -11.04 -6.99 -8.65
CA PHE A 89 -12.36 -7.55 -8.97
C PHE A 89 -13.42 -6.48 -9.17
N LEU A 90 -13.57 -5.56 -8.21
CA LEU A 90 -14.56 -4.48 -8.30
C LEU A 90 -14.31 -3.56 -9.51
N ALA A 91 -13.06 -3.23 -9.78
CA ALA A 91 -12.68 -2.45 -10.95
C ALA A 91 -12.95 -3.22 -12.25
N GLY A 92 -12.68 -4.53 -12.28
CA GLY A 92 -12.98 -5.39 -13.44
C GLY A 92 -14.46 -5.49 -13.73
N GLU A 93 -15.29 -5.72 -12.72
CA GLU A 93 -16.74 -5.74 -12.86
C GLU A 93 -17.28 -4.40 -13.41
N TYR A 94 -16.76 -3.29 -12.91
CA TYR A 94 -17.21 -1.97 -13.37
C TYR A 94 -16.65 -1.60 -14.75
N LEU A 95 -15.35 -1.70 -14.96
CA LEU A 95 -14.68 -1.22 -16.17
C LEU A 95 -14.84 -2.19 -17.36
N ASN A 96 -14.61 -3.49 -17.12
CA ASN A 96 -14.62 -4.47 -18.21
C ASN A 96 -16.03 -4.95 -18.51
N ARG A 97 -16.84 -5.23 -17.48
CA ARG A 97 -18.19 -5.78 -17.67
C ARG A 97 -19.26 -4.72 -17.87
N TYR A 98 -19.35 -3.76 -16.94
CA TYR A 98 -20.41 -2.75 -17.02
C TYR A 98 -20.13 -1.70 -18.11
N LEU A 99 -18.91 -1.17 -18.20
CA LEU A 99 -18.53 -0.19 -19.23
C LEU A 99 -18.03 -0.84 -20.53
N GLY A 100 -17.80 -2.14 -20.59
CA GLY A 100 -17.34 -2.86 -21.79
C GLY A 100 -15.95 -2.47 -22.28
N MET A 101 -15.09 -1.94 -21.39
CA MET A 101 -13.78 -1.40 -21.79
C MET A 101 -12.75 -2.49 -22.13
N GLY A 102 -12.89 -3.72 -21.60
CA GLY A 102 -12.00 -4.84 -21.92
C GLY A 102 -10.53 -4.54 -21.63
N ILE A 103 -10.23 -3.88 -20.50
CA ILE A 103 -8.86 -3.46 -20.14
C ILE A 103 -7.98 -4.67 -19.86
N TRP A 104 -8.53 -5.71 -19.22
CA TRP A 104 -7.88 -7.04 -19.00
C TRP A 104 -8.92 -8.14 -18.95
N SER A 105 -8.48 -9.37 -19.16
CA SER A 105 -9.28 -10.59 -18.97
C SER A 105 -8.40 -11.72 -18.48
N TYR A 106 -8.89 -12.48 -17.50
CA TYR A 106 -8.29 -13.71 -17.01
C TYR A 106 -9.09 -14.97 -17.39
N GLU A 107 -10.01 -14.87 -18.36
CA GLU A 107 -10.89 -16.00 -18.76
C GLU A 107 -10.11 -17.25 -19.13
N GLU A 108 -8.94 -17.10 -19.77
CA GLU A 108 -8.07 -18.22 -20.15
C GLU A 108 -7.16 -18.70 -19.01
N VAL A 109 -7.13 -18.00 -17.88
CA VAL A 109 -6.26 -18.36 -16.76
C VAL A 109 -6.98 -19.34 -15.82
N PRO A 110 -6.36 -20.45 -15.42
CA PRO A 110 -6.98 -21.39 -14.49
C PRO A 110 -7.35 -20.74 -13.17
N LEU A 111 -8.43 -21.23 -12.54
CA LEU A 111 -8.93 -20.72 -11.26
C LEU A 111 -9.22 -19.20 -11.29
N ASN A 112 -9.73 -18.72 -12.43
CA ASN A 112 -10.27 -17.37 -12.49
C ASN A 112 -11.69 -17.32 -11.90
N PHE A 113 -12.09 -16.12 -11.50
CA PHE A 113 -13.43 -15.80 -11.07
C PHE A 113 -13.98 -14.67 -11.94
N ASP A 114 -15.01 -14.99 -12.71
CA ASP A 114 -15.67 -14.10 -13.70
C ASP A 114 -14.69 -13.42 -14.70
N GLY A 115 -13.52 -14.04 -14.96
CA GLY A 115 -12.50 -13.46 -15.83
C GLY A 115 -11.85 -12.17 -15.30
N GLN A 116 -12.23 -11.70 -14.11
CA GLN A 116 -11.74 -10.41 -13.57
C GLN A 116 -10.57 -10.58 -12.62
N ILE A 117 -10.52 -11.69 -11.90
CA ILE A 117 -9.42 -12.08 -11.00
C ILE A 117 -9.10 -13.56 -11.18
N CYS A 118 -7.91 -13.97 -10.74
CA CYS A 118 -7.55 -15.38 -10.69
C CYS A 118 -6.61 -15.69 -9.52
N LEU A 119 -6.65 -16.93 -9.05
CA LEU A 119 -5.84 -17.37 -7.92
C LEU A 119 -4.32 -17.25 -8.17
N PRO A 120 -3.76 -17.59 -9.34
CA PRO A 120 -2.34 -17.35 -9.61
C PRO A 120 -1.91 -15.90 -9.39
N PHE A 121 -2.68 -14.93 -9.86
CA PHE A 121 -2.37 -13.51 -9.67
C PHE A 121 -2.56 -13.05 -8.22
N ALA A 122 -3.48 -13.65 -7.46
CA ALA A 122 -3.57 -13.38 -6.02
C ALA A 122 -2.26 -13.72 -5.28
N PHE A 123 -1.57 -14.80 -5.68
CA PHE A 123 -0.23 -15.11 -5.17
C PHE A 123 0.84 -14.12 -5.65
N VAL A 124 0.73 -13.63 -6.89
CA VAL A 124 1.61 -12.56 -7.40
C VAL A 124 1.43 -11.29 -6.56
N TRP A 125 0.19 -10.91 -6.26
CA TRP A 125 -0.11 -9.76 -5.38
C TRP A 125 0.46 -9.92 -3.97
N PHE A 126 0.45 -11.14 -3.44
CA PHE A 126 1.10 -11.43 -2.16
C PHE A 126 2.62 -11.17 -2.22
N GLY A 127 3.30 -11.65 -3.26
CA GLY A 127 4.73 -11.38 -3.48
C GLY A 127 5.03 -9.90 -3.71
N LEU A 128 4.22 -9.21 -4.53
CA LEU A 128 4.36 -7.78 -4.80
C LEU A 128 4.07 -6.93 -3.57
N SER A 129 3.19 -7.37 -2.68
CA SER A 129 2.97 -6.70 -1.39
C SER A 129 4.24 -6.70 -0.53
N TYR A 130 5.08 -7.74 -0.60
CA TYR A 130 6.37 -7.74 0.07
C TYR A 130 7.32 -6.68 -0.50
N ILE A 131 7.41 -6.59 -1.83
CA ILE A 131 8.19 -5.54 -2.51
C ILE A 131 7.66 -4.15 -2.11
N GLY A 132 6.35 -3.98 -2.05
CA GLY A 132 5.69 -2.75 -1.60
C GLY A 132 6.05 -2.38 -0.15
N VAL A 133 6.12 -3.36 0.76
CA VAL A 133 6.60 -3.14 2.14
C VAL A 133 8.06 -2.68 2.17
N LEU A 134 8.92 -3.26 1.33
CA LEU A 134 10.33 -2.82 1.22
C LEU A 134 10.42 -1.38 0.68
N ALA A 135 9.64 -1.07 -0.35
CA ALA A 135 9.56 0.27 -0.92
C ALA A 135 9.04 1.29 0.11
N ASP A 136 7.98 0.95 0.86
CA ASP A 136 7.45 1.79 1.92
C ASP A 136 8.51 2.09 3.01
N ASN A 137 9.24 1.08 3.45
CA ASN A 137 10.31 1.24 4.43
C ASN A 137 11.46 2.12 3.89
N PHE A 138 11.80 1.97 2.61
CA PHE A 138 12.81 2.79 1.95
C PHE A 138 12.36 4.26 1.88
N ILE A 139 11.13 4.51 1.43
CA ILE A 139 10.54 5.84 1.32
C ILE A 139 10.45 6.51 2.71
N ARG A 140 9.99 5.78 3.72
CA ARG A 140 9.95 6.28 5.11
C ARG A 140 11.32 6.73 5.59
N ARG A 141 12.34 5.92 5.34
CA ARG A 141 13.70 6.20 5.80
C ARG A 141 14.35 7.37 5.07
N HIS A 142 14.25 7.40 3.73
CA HIS A 142 15.05 8.32 2.92
C HIS A 142 14.32 9.61 2.56
N ILE A 143 12.99 9.55 2.35
CA ILE A 143 12.19 10.71 1.96
C ILE A 143 11.57 11.38 3.17
N PHE A 144 10.89 10.60 4.03
CA PHE A 144 10.18 11.15 5.18
C PHE A 144 11.04 11.20 6.44
N LYS A 145 12.26 10.64 6.42
CA LYS A 145 13.18 10.57 7.56
C LYS A 145 12.53 9.93 8.81
N GLU A 146 11.57 9.04 8.59
CA GLU A 146 10.94 8.24 9.63
C GLU A 146 11.76 6.97 9.88
N TYR A 147 11.76 6.50 11.14
CA TYR A 147 12.38 5.22 11.43
C TYR A 147 11.58 4.09 10.75
N PRO A 148 12.26 3.14 10.09
CA PRO A 148 11.60 1.99 9.49
C PRO A 148 10.84 1.21 10.55
N VAL A 149 9.78 0.54 10.12
CA VAL A 149 8.98 -0.34 11.00
C VAL A 149 9.79 -1.59 11.30
N ILE A 150 10.66 -1.50 12.29
CA ILE A 150 11.35 -2.66 12.85
C ILE A 150 10.48 -3.11 14.01
N VAL A 151 10.03 -4.36 13.96
CA VAL A 151 9.37 -4.99 15.12
C VAL A 151 10.39 -5.06 16.21
N SER A 152 10.38 -4.12 17.14
CA SER A 152 11.15 -4.19 18.36
C SER A 152 10.56 -5.29 19.23
N ARG A 153 10.93 -6.53 18.98
CA ARG A 153 10.73 -7.65 19.89
C ARG A 153 11.82 -7.62 20.95
N LYS A 154 11.85 -6.58 21.76
CA LYS A 154 12.58 -6.60 23.01
C LYS A 154 11.68 -6.06 24.13
N LYS A 155 10.80 -6.93 24.63
CA LYS A 155 10.41 -6.80 26.03
C LYS A 155 11.70 -6.99 26.82
N GLU A 156 12.27 -5.90 27.21
CA GLU A 156 13.29 -5.85 28.25
C GLU A 156 12.70 -6.54 29.50
N LYS A 157 13.15 -7.75 29.77
CA LYS A 157 12.94 -8.35 31.08
C LYS A 157 13.76 -7.49 32.02
N ILE A 158 13.11 -6.59 32.73
CA ILE A 158 13.69 -5.96 33.91
C ILE A 158 13.95 -7.11 34.86
N PRO A 159 15.20 -7.40 35.21
CA PRO A 159 15.47 -8.36 36.28
C PRO A 159 14.90 -7.75 37.56
N ALA A 160 13.98 -8.47 38.20
CA ALA A 160 13.60 -8.16 39.55
C ALA A 160 14.86 -8.27 40.39
N THR A 161 15.47 -7.13 40.71
CA THR A 161 16.52 -7.06 41.74
C THR A 161 15.91 -7.39 43.07
N VAL A 162 16.35 -8.49 43.57
CA VAL A 162 16.24 -8.96 44.95
C VAL A 162 16.80 -7.88 45.88
N GLY A 163 16.04 -7.47 46.84
CA GLY A 163 16.48 -6.75 48.01
C GLY A 163 15.72 -7.28 49.19
#